data_93e427249f2453981209243da2b468fb
#
_entry.id   93e427249f2453981209243da2b468fb
#
_cell.length_a   1.000
_cell.length_b   1.000
_cell.length_c   1.000
_cell.angle_alpha   90.00
_cell.angle_beta   90.00
_cell.angle_gamma   90.00
#
_symmetry.space_group_name_H-M   'P 1'
#
loop_
_entity.id
_entity.type
_entity.pdbx_description
1 polymer ?
#
loop_
_entity_poly.entity_id
_entity_poly.type
_entity_poly.pdbx_seq_one_letter_code
_entity_poly.pdbx_strand_id
1 'polypeptide(L)'
;MVEGDHSHPIAKGCILERPKVVYNKKTGKYVMWFHLELKGKGYGSAYAGVATAAKPTGPFKFLKAGRVNPGKWPLNMDKKDQTTEFTKEMPDYVRIIRRDYPGGQMSRDMTIFVDDNGKAYHIYSSEGNITLHIAELTPDYTGHTGKFVRAFPGRFMEAPAIFKHKGKYYLIASGCTGWAPNAARSAVAKNIAGPWMELKNPCVGPKAGITFGGQSTFILPVPVSYTHLRAHETVL
;
A
#
# COMPACT_ATOMS: atom_id res chain seq x y z
N MET A 1 14.00 4.35 -15.54
CA MET A 1 12.94 4.59 -16.57
C MET A 1 13.51 4.21 -17.91
N VAL A 2 12.66 3.81 -18.86
CA VAL A 2 13.05 3.42 -20.21
C VAL A 2 12.95 4.66 -21.11
N GLU A 3 14.01 4.94 -21.88
CA GLU A 3 14.02 6.01 -22.88
C GLU A 3 13.74 5.42 -24.28
N GLY A 4 13.05 6.16 -25.13
CA GLY A 4 12.79 5.79 -26.52
C GLY A 4 11.56 4.90 -26.75
N ASP A 5 11.14 4.08 -25.80
CA ASP A 5 9.91 3.29 -25.90
C ASP A 5 8.79 3.94 -25.08
N HIS A 6 7.93 4.68 -25.76
CA HIS A 6 6.79 5.37 -25.14
C HIS A 6 5.64 4.43 -24.72
N SER A 7 5.63 3.18 -25.19
CA SER A 7 4.63 2.17 -24.83
C SER A 7 5.01 1.42 -23.55
N HIS A 8 6.29 1.50 -23.13
CA HIS A 8 6.75 0.79 -21.93
C HIS A 8 6.13 1.39 -20.66
N PRO A 9 5.62 0.57 -19.72
CA PRO A 9 4.95 1.08 -18.52
C PRO A 9 5.79 2.08 -17.70
N ILE A 10 7.11 1.89 -17.62
CA ILE A 10 8.03 2.82 -16.96
C ILE A 10 8.78 3.74 -17.96
N ALA A 11 8.13 4.12 -19.04
CA ALA A 11 8.66 5.09 -20.00
C ALA A 11 8.98 6.43 -19.32
N LYS A 12 9.95 7.18 -19.85
CA LYS A 12 10.28 8.53 -19.38
C LYS A 12 9.03 9.43 -19.38
N GLY A 13 8.71 10.00 -18.22
CA GLY A 13 7.50 10.80 -17.98
C GLY A 13 6.35 10.03 -17.32
N CYS A 14 6.53 8.75 -16.94
CA CYS A 14 5.67 8.08 -15.96
C CYS A 14 5.92 8.67 -14.57
N ILE A 15 4.93 8.52 -13.66
CA ILE A 15 5.07 8.86 -12.24
C ILE A 15 5.35 7.56 -11.49
N LEU A 16 6.45 7.52 -10.75
CA LEU A 16 6.85 6.37 -9.95
C LEU A 16 7.04 6.85 -8.51
N GLU A 17 6.25 6.31 -7.58
CA GLU A 17 6.17 6.76 -6.20
C GLU A 17 6.25 5.60 -5.22
N ARG A 18 6.58 5.93 -3.96
CA ARG A 18 6.57 4.99 -2.81
C ARG A 18 7.36 3.70 -3.02
N PRO A 19 8.55 3.67 -3.62
CA PRO A 19 9.28 2.43 -3.79
C PRO A 19 9.59 1.78 -2.45
N LYS A 20 9.39 0.45 -2.38
CA LYS A 20 9.72 -0.39 -1.21
C LYS A 20 10.50 -1.60 -1.68
N VAL A 21 11.63 -1.84 -1.05
CA VAL A 21 12.51 -2.98 -1.35
C VAL A 21 12.50 -3.94 -0.17
N VAL A 22 12.21 -5.20 -0.46
CA VAL A 22 12.25 -6.29 0.52
C VAL A 22 13.12 -7.44 0.00
N TYR A 23 13.81 -8.10 0.91
CA TYR A 23 14.60 -9.27 0.57
C TYR A 23 13.77 -10.55 0.68
N ASN A 24 13.75 -11.34 -0.38
CA ASN A 24 13.11 -12.64 -0.39
C ASN A 24 14.15 -13.73 -0.12
N LYS A 25 14.14 -14.31 1.08
CA LYS A 25 15.08 -15.35 1.51
C LYS A 25 15.00 -16.60 0.64
N LYS A 26 13.80 -16.94 0.11
CA LYS A 26 13.57 -18.13 -0.68
C LYS A 26 14.23 -18.07 -2.07
N THR A 27 14.20 -16.89 -2.69
CA THR A 27 14.73 -16.69 -4.04
C THR A 27 16.12 -16.05 -4.06
N GLY A 28 16.59 -15.54 -2.91
CA GLY A 28 17.85 -14.79 -2.80
C GLY A 28 17.80 -13.42 -3.51
N LYS A 29 16.62 -12.90 -3.81
CA LYS A 29 16.45 -11.65 -4.56
C LYS A 29 15.89 -10.52 -3.71
N TYR A 30 16.24 -9.30 -4.09
CA TYR A 30 15.58 -8.10 -3.64
C TYR A 30 14.42 -7.79 -4.58
N VAL A 31 13.23 -7.61 -4.02
CA VAL A 31 12.00 -7.30 -4.76
C VAL A 31 11.57 -5.89 -4.42
N MET A 32 11.45 -5.05 -5.45
CA MET A 32 10.97 -3.68 -5.33
C MET A 32 9.53 -3.61 -5.81
N TRP A 33 8.67 -3.06 -4.99
CA TRP A 33 7.31 -2.66 -5.34
C TRP A 33 7.21 -1.14 -5.37
N PHE A 34 6.37 -0.60 -6.24
CA PHE A 34 6.13 0.85 -6.35
C PHE A 34 4.77 1.16 -6.95
N HIS A 35 4.23 2.31 -6.62
CA HIS A 35 3.09 2.91 -7.28
C HIS A 35 3.52 3.46 -8.63
N LEU A 36 2.75 3.20 -9.68
CA LEU A 36 3.04 3.62 -11.04
C LEU A 36 1.83 4.26 -11.71
N GLU A 37 2.02 5.46 -12.20
CA GLU A 37 1.11 6.10 -13.14
C GLU A 37 1.75 6.17 -14.53
N LEU A 38 1.01 5.72 -15.53
CA LEU A 38 1.50 5.71 -16.91
C LEU A 38 1.63 7.14 -17.46
N LYS A 39 2.60 7.33 -18.32
CA LYS A 39 2.83 8.62 -19.00
C LYS A 39 1.53 9.17 -19.61
N GLY A 40 1.23 10.43 -19.29
CA GLY A 40 0.06 11.15 -19.83
C GLY A 40 -1.29 10.73 -19.27
N LYS A 41 -1.33 9.85 -18.24
CA LYS A 41 -2.58 9.39 -17.61
C LYS A 41 -2.89 10.08 -16.26
N GLY A 42 -2.04 11.01 -15.81
CA GLY A 42 -2.15 11.60 -14.49
C GLY A 42 -2.18 10.49 -13.43
N TYR A 43 -3.10 10.60 -12.45
CA TYR A 43 -3.32 9.56 -11.43
C TYR A 43 -4.44 8.56 -11.78
N GLY A 44 -4.67 8.31 -13.08
CA GLY A 44 -5.74 7.43 -13.55
C GLY A 44 -5.39 5.96 -13.68
N SER A 45 -4.10 5.61 -13.82
CA SER A 45 -3.67 4.21 -13.97
C SER A 45 -3.72 3.46 -12.64
N ALA A 46 -3.16 4.04 -11.59
CA ALA A 46 -3.07 3.48 -10.25
C ALA A 46 -2.57 2.02 -10.25
N TYR A 47 -1.42 1.80 -10.87
CA TYR A 47 -0.81 0.48 -11.03
C TYR A 47 0.17 0.18 -9.88
N ALA A 48 0.29 -1.09 -9.53
CA ALA A 48 1.42 -1.60 -8.78
C ALA A 48 2.49 -2.09 -9.77
N GLY A 49 3.72 -1.58 -9.65
CA GLY A 49 4.87 -2.02 -10.42
C GLY A 49 5.80 -2.92 -9.58
N VAL A 50 6.46 -3.86 -10.24
CA VAL A 50 7.39 -4.81 -9.60
C VAL A 50 8.69 -4.89 -10.39
N ALA A 51 9.80 -4.85 -9.67
CA ALA A 51 11.14 -5.08 -10.20
C ALA A 51 11.97 -5.94 -9.25
N THR A 52 13.00 -6.60 -9.76
CA THR A 52 13.90 -7.44 -8.94
C THR A 52 15.36 -7.14 -9.19
N ALA A 53 16.20 -7.39 -8.17
CA ALA A 53 17.64 -7.28 -8.28
C ALA A 53 18.35 -8.35 -7.45
N ALA A 54 19.63 -8.61 -7.76
CA ALA A 54 20.50 -9.47 -6.97
C ALA A 54 21.08 -8.74 -5.74
N LYS A 55 21.12 -7.41 -5.77
CA LYS A 55 21.68 -6.55 -4.70
C LYS A 55 20.64 -5.52 -4.25
N PRO A 56 20.68 -5.03 -2.99
CA PRO A 56 19.73 -4.03 -2.49
C PRO A 56 19.79 -2.71 -3.26
N THR A 57 20.95 -2.37 -3.80
CA THR A 57 21.21 -1.16 -4.60
C THR A 57 20.90 -1.34 -6.10
N GLY A 58 20.46 -2.53 -6.52
CA GLY A 58 20.18 -2.83 -7.92
C GLY A 58 21.39 -3.33 -8.71
N PRO A 59 21.39 -3.18 -10.05
CA PRO A 59 20.30 -2.61 -10.85
C PRO A 59 19.01 -3.47 -10.77
N PHE A 60 17.89 -2.80 -10.68
CA PHE A 60 16.58 -3.46 -10.65
C PHE A 60 16.07 -3.69 -12.07
N LYS A 61 15.70 -4.95 -12.37
CA LYS A 61 15.04 -5.33 -13.62
C LYS A 61 13.54 -5.26 -13.44
N PHE A 62 12.87 -4.42 -14.22
CA PHE A 62 11.41 -4.34 -14.28
C PHE A 62 10.82 -5.68 -14.71
N LEU A 63 9.77 -6.14 -14.02
CA LEU A 63 9.06 -7.37 -14.33
C LEU A 63 7.69 -7.10 -14.94
N LYS A 64 6.87 -6.32 -14.25
CA LYS A 64 5.48 -6.05 -14.65
C LYS A 64 4.90 -4.86 -13.90
N ALA A 65 3.80 -4.33 -14.41
CA ALA A 65 2.92 -3.42 -13.70
C ALA A 65 1.46 -3.66 -14.11
N GLY A 66 0.52 -3.28 -13.26
CA GLY A 66 -0.90 -3.38 -13.53
C GLY A 66 -1.77 -3.14 -12.32
N ARG A 67 -3.07 -3.21 -12.53
CA ARG A 67 -4.08 -3.22 -11.47
C ARG A 67 -3.97 -4.53 -10.68
N VAL A 68 -4.44 -4.50 -9.44
CA VAL A 68 -4.22 -5.56 -8.45
C VAL A 68 -5.45 -6.47 -8.35
N ASN A 69 -5.23 -7.79 -8.25
CA ASN A 69 -6.28 -8.80 -8.00
C ASN A 69 -7.49 -8.75 -8.97
N PRO A 70 -7.32 -8.76 -10.31
CA PRO A 70 -8.44 -8.77 -11.25
C PRO A 70 -9.32 -10.01 -11.03
N GLY A 71 -10.65 -9.79 -11.07
CA GLY A 71 -11.64 -10.87 -10.89
C GLY A 71 -11.66 -11.50 -9.50
N LYS A 72 -11.16 -10.79 -8.47
CA LYS A 72 -11.17 -11.27 -7.09
C LYS A 72 -11.92 -10.29 -6.18
N TRP A 73 -12.72 -10.85 -5.28
CA TRP A 73 -13.38 -10.11 -4.21
C TRP A 73 -12.54 -10.13 -2.93
N PRO A 74 -12.59 -9.07 -2.12
CA PRO A 74 -11.99 -9.09 -0.78
C PRO A 74 -12.63 -10.19 0.08
N LEU A 75 -11.83 -10.84 0.91
CA LEU A 75 -12.29 -11.92 1.79
C LEU A 75 -13.32 -11.44 2.84
N ASN A 76 -13.31 -10.16 3.16
CA ASN A 76 -14.19 -9.53 4.15
C ASN A 76 -15.24 -8.60 3.53
N MET A 77 -15.60 -8.81 2.27
CA MET A 77 -16.71 -8.09 1.62
C MET A 77 -17.97 -8.93 1.62
N ASP A 78 -19.06 -8.36 2.11
CA ASP A 78 -20.34 -9.04 2.14
C ASP A 78 -20.83 -9.40 0.73
N LYS A 79 -21.42 -10.58 0.60
CA LYS A 79 -21.98 -11.02 -0.68
C LYS A 79 -23.05 -10.07 -1.20
N LYS A 80 -23.83 -9.48 -0.31
CA LYS A 80 -24.81 -8.45 -0.65
C LYS A 80 -24.16 -7.29 -1.42
N ASP A 81 -23.03 -6.78 -0.94
CA ASP A 81 -22.30 -5.67 -1.59
C ASP A 81 -21.71 -6.07 -2.94
N GLN A 82 -21.47 -7.37 -3.17
CA GLN A 82 -20.99 -7.87 -4.45
C GLN A 82 -22.09 -7.93 -5.53
N THR A 83 -23.33 -8.17 -5.14
CA THR A 83 -24.43 -8.55 -6.05
C THR A 83 -25.62 -7.59 -6.09
N THR A 84 -25.83 -6.76 -5.04
CA THR A 84 -26.95 -5.79 -5.00
C THR A 84 -26.92 -4.86 -6.23
N GLU A 85 -28.09 -4.53 -6.75
CA GLU A 85 -28.23 -3.58 -7.86
C GLU A 85 -27.56 -2.24 -7.56
N PHE A 86 -26.98 -1.61 -8.58
CA PHE A 86 -26.33 -0.31 -8.42
C PHE A 86 -27.37 0.78 -8.15
N THR A 87 -27.26 1.46 -7.01
CA THR A 87 -28.06 2.64 -6.69
C THR A 87 -27.17 3.85 -6.45
N LYS A 88 -27.77 5.06 -6.51
CA LYS A 88 -27.05 6.31 -6.23
C LYS A 88 -26.63 6.44 -4.77
N GLU A 89 -27.36 5.79 -3.88
CA GLU A 89 -27.14 5.78 -2.42
C GLU A 89 -26.03 4.82 -2.01
N MET A 90 -25.61 3.93 -2.91
CA MET A 90 -24.51 3.00 -2.62
C MET A 90 -23.19 3.77 -2.33
N PRO A 91 -22.50 3.46 -1.24
CA PRO A 91 -21.24 4.13 -0.90
C PRO A 91 -20.22 4.04 -2.03
N ASP A 92 -19.46 5.12 -2.24
CA ASP A 92 -18.46 5.21 -3.31
C ASP A 92 -17.46 4.07 -3.30
N TYR A 93 -16.99 3.66 -2.13
CA TYR A 93 -16.05 2.57 -1.99
C TYR A 93 -16.65 1.21 -2.43
N VAL A 94 -17.97 1.01 -2.35
CA VAL A 94 -18.63 -0.19 -2.88
C VAL A 94 -18.77 -0.08 -4.40
N ARG A 95 -19.14 1.09 -4.91
CA ARG A 95 -19.26 1.32 -6.37
C ARG A 95 -17.91 1.14 -7.06
N ILE A 96 -16.83 1.69 -6.50
CA ILE A 96 -15.50 1.66 -7.10
C ILE A 96 -14.92 0.25 -7.11
N ILE A 97 -14.98 -0.49 -5.99
CA ILE A 97 -14.44 -1.85 -5.94
C ILE A 97 -15.16 -2.78 -6.93
N ARG A 98 -16.47 -2.59 -7.13
CA ARG A 98 -17.23 -3.35 -8.12
C ARG A 98 -16.91 -2.97 -9.55
N ARG A 99 -16.78 -1.67 -9.84
CA ARG A 99 -16.34 -1.18 -11.16
C ARG A 99 -14.99 -1.78 -11.55
N ASP A 100 -14.07 -1.82 -10.58
CA ASP A 100 -12.68 -2.24 -10.80
C ASP A 100 -12.50 -3.76 -10.73
N TYR A 101 -13.54 -4.51 -10.33
CA TYR A 101 -13.50 -5.98 -10.18
C TYR A 101 -12.95 -6.70 -11.42
N PRO A 102 -13.42 -6.45 -12.66
CA PRO A 102 -12.94 -7.19 -13.83
C PRO A 102 -11.48 -6.89 -14.18
N GLY A 103 -11.09 -5.62 -14.12
CA GLY A 103 -9.78 -5.12 -14.53
C GLY A 103 -8.71 -5.09 -13.44
N GLY A 104 -9.12 -5.34 -12.21
CA GLY A 104 -8.25 -5.24 -11.03
C GLY A 104 -8.37 -3.90 -10.30
N GLN A 105 -8.04 -3.95 -9.01
CA GLN A 105 -8.17 -2.83 -8.09
C GLN A 105 -7.04 -1.80 -8.26
N MET A 106 -7.32 -0.54 -7.94
CA MET A 106 -6.31 0.52 -7.86
C MET A 106 -5.26 0.19 -6.81
N SER A 107 -4.00 0.60 -7.07
CA SER A 107 -2.93 0.61 -6.07
C SER A 107 -2.18 1.93 -6.16
N ARG A 108 -2.28 2.74 -5.11
CA ARG A 108 -1.57 4.01 -4.99
C ARG A 108 -0.57 3.95 -3.84
N ASP A 109 -0.58 4.91 -2.93
CA ASP A 109 0.33 4.92 -1.77
C ASP A 109 0.41 3.56 -1.11
N MET A 110 1.63 3.04 -0.93
CA MET A 110 1.79 1.64 -0.57
C MET A 110 3.02 1.39 0.30
N THR A 111 2.97 0.26 1.00
CA THR A 111 4.14 -0.35 1.65
C THR A 111 4.11 -1.87 1.49
N ILE A 112 5.25 -2.50 1.74
CA ILE A 112 5.38 -3.96 1.81
C ILE A 112 5.76 -4.35 3.23
N PHE A 113 5.10 -5.36 3.76
CA PHE A 113 5.41 -5.94 5.05
C PHE A 113 5.73 -7.43 4.88
N VAL A 114 6.85 -7.86 5.46
CA VAL A 114 7.22 -9.28 5.54
C VAL A 114 7.05 -9.73 6.99
N ASP A 115 6.17 -10.69 7.21
CA ASP A 115 5.88 -11.22 8.53
C ASP A 115 6.93 -12.25 8.99
N ASP A 116 6.96 -12.57 10.28
CA ASP A 116 7.91 -13.50 10.90
C ASP A 116 7.90 -14.90 10.26
N ASN A 117 6.76 -15.32 9.71
CA ASN A 117 6.60 -16.60 9.02
C ASN A 117 7.05 -16.55 7.53
N GLY A 118 7.61 -15.43 7.09
CA GLY A 118 8.06 -15.23 5.71
C GLY A 118 6.96 -14.94 4.69
N LYS A 119 5.71 -14.82 5.09
CA LYS A 119 4.66 -14.30 4.22
C LYS A 119 4.83 -12.80 4.04
N ALA A 120 4.62 -12.32 2.82
CA ALA A 120 4.66 -10.90 2.54
C ALA A 120 3.29 -10.37 2.15
N TYR A 121 3.06 -9.11 2.46
CA TYR A 121 1.80 -8.40 2.23
C TYR A 121 2.07 -7.05 1.58
N HIS A 122 1.25 -6.73 0.60
CA HIS A 122 1.17 -5.43 -0.03
C HIS A 122 0.01 -4.67 0.60
N ILE A 123 0.30 -3.55 1.26
CA ILE A 123 -0.67 -2.66 1.89
C ILE A 123 -0.73 -1.39 1.05
N TYR A 124 -1.89 -1.03 0.53
CA TYR A 124 -1.99 0.07 -0.43
C TYR A 124 -3.34 0.78 -0.36
N SER A 125 -3.33 2.07 -0.73
CA SER A 125 -4.55 2.86 -0.91
C SER A 125 -5.23 2.45 -2.21
N SER A 126 -6.52 2.18 -2.13
CA SER A 126 -7.36 1.72 -3.22
C SER A 126 -8.71 2.44 -3.22
N GLU A 127 -9.58 2.09 -4.18
CA GLU A 127 -10.95 2.63 -4.25
C GLU A 127 -10.98 4.17 -4.31
N GLY A 128 -9.99 4.79 -5.02
CA GLY A 128 -9.84 6.24 -5.06
C GLY A 128 -9.27 6.83 -3.76
N ASN A 129 -8.42 6.10 -3.04
CA ASN A 129 -7.87 6.38 -1.72
C ASN A 129 -8.90 6.31 -0.57
N ILE A 130 -10.10 5.79 -0.84
CA ILE A 130 -11.17 5.71 0.17
C ILE A 130 -10.91 4.58 1.17
N THR A 131 -10.20 3.52 0.73
CA THR A 131 -10.01 2.28 1.50
C THR A 131 -8.58 1.79 1.37
N LEU A 132 -7.98 1.27 2.45
CA LEU A 132 -6.74 0.50 2.35
C LEU A 132 -7.05 -0.96 2.01
N HIS A 133 -6.26 -1.54 1.12
CA HIS A 133 -6.25 -2.98 0.88
C HIS A 133 -5.00 -3.61 1.49
N ILE A 134 -5.13 -4.82 2.00
CA ILE A 134 -4.02 -5.65 2.49
C ILE A 134 -4.08 -6.96 1.71
N ALA A 135 -3.14 -7.15 0.79
CA ALA A 135 -3.10 -8.29 -0.13
C ALA A 135 -1.90 -9.19 0.13
N GLU A 136 -2.13 -10.51 0.23
CA GLU A 136 -1.07 -11.50 0.37
C GLU A 136 -0.30 -11.63 -0.95
N LEU A 137 1.04 -11.57 -0.86
CA LEU A 137 1.92 -11.77 -2.00
C LEU A 137 2.24 -13.26 -2.21
N THR A 138 2.61 -13.59 -3.44
CA THR A 138 3.16 -14.93 -3.79
C THR A 138 4.45 -15.22 -3.02
N PRO A 139 4.86 -16.49 -2.86
CA PRO A 139 6.05 -16.85 -2.08
C PRO A 139 7.37 -16.26 -2.57
N ASP A 140 7.44 -15.82 -3.82
CA ASP A 140 8.59 -15.11 -4.42
C ASP A 140 8.48 -13.57 -4.29
N TYR A 141 7.39 -13.07 -3.71
CA TYR A 141 7.02 -11.66 -3.51
C TYR A 141 6.81 -10.86 -4.81
N THR A 142 6.71 -11.50 -5.97
CA THR A 142 6.57 -10.81 -7.26
C THR A 142 5.15 -10.70 -7.79
N GLY A 143 4.17 -11.25 -7.07
CA GLY A 143 2.76 -11.24 -7.45
C GLY A 143 1.83 -11.28 -6.26
N HIS A 144 0.53 -11.21 -6.53
CA HIS A 144 -0.53 -11.38 -5.54
C HIS A 144 -1.13 -12.78 -5.62
N THR A 145 -1.48 -13.36 -4.47
CA THR A 145 -2.17 -14.67 -4.42
C THR A 145 -3.66 -14.58 -4.80
N GLY A 146 -4.19 -13.36 -4.90
CA GLY A 146 -5.62 -13.10 -5.06
C GLY A 146 -6.37 -12.99 -3.72
N LYS A 147 -5.71 -13.26 -2.60
CA LYS A 147 -6.28 -13.09 -1.25
C LYS A 147 -6.00 -11.70 -0.74
N PHE A 148 -7.04 -10.94 -0.45
CA PHE A 148 -6.92 -9.62 0.15
C PHE A 148 -8.12 -9.27 1.00
N VAL A 149 -7.95 -8.30 1.87
CA VAL A 149 -8.99 -7.71 2.72
C VAL A 149 -9.02 -6.20 2.54
N ARG A 150 -10.16 -5.62 2.85
CA ARG A 150 -10.36 -4.17 2.96
C ARG A 150 -10.19 -3.76 4.42
N ALA A 151 -9.35 -2.76 4.64
CA ALA A 151 -9.19 -2.13 5.95
C ALA A 151 -9.67 -0.67 5.85
N PHE A 152 -10.45 -0.24 6.83
CA PHE A 152 -10.95 1.13 6.97
C PHE A 152 -11.75 1.65 5.76
N PRO A 153 -12.78 0.93 5.26
CA PRO A 153 -13.61 1.41 4.16
C PRO A 153 -14.23 2.77 4.48
N GLY A 154 -14.13 3.72 3.56
CA GLY A 154 -14.67 5.07 3.74
C GLY A 154 -13.78 6.04 4.55
N ARG A 155 -12.59 5.62 4.99
CA ARG A 155 -11.76 6.43 5.89
C ARG A 155 -10.76 7.35 5.19
N PHE A 156 -10.54 7.20 3.88
CA PHE A 156 -9.60 8.02 3.11
C PHE A 156 -8.20 8.04 3.74
N MET A 157 -7.47 6.93 3.61
CA MET A 157 -6.13 6.77 4.17
C MET A 157 -5.07 6.63 3.08
N GLU A 158 -3.96 7.35 3.27
CA GLU A 158 -2.76 7.33 2.42
C GLU A 158 -1.52 6.97 3.22
N ALA A 159 -0.40 6.76 2.52
CA ALA A 159 0.93 6.56 3.09
C ALA A 159 0.97 5.49 4.19
N PRO A 160 0.47 4.27 3.97
CA PRO A 160 0.48 3.25 4.99
C PRO A 160 1.91 2.83 5.34
N ALA A 161 2.19 2.69 6.64
CA ALA A 161 3.36 2.05 7.19
C ALA A 161 2.91 1.07 8.28
N ILE A 162 3.54 -0.10 8.35
CA ILE A 162 3.10 -1.18 9.24
C ILE A 162 4.29 -1.82 9.94
N PHE A 163 4.10 -2.21 11.18
CA PHE A 163 5.07 -3.00 11.95
C PHE A 163 4.37 -3.98 12.89
N LYS A 164 5.13 -4.97 13.35
CA LYS A 164 4.67 -5.93 14.34
C LYS A 164 5.43 -5.74 15.64
N HIS A 165 4.71 -5.71 16.75
CA HIS A 165 5.30 -5.61 18.08
C HIS A 165 4.48 -6.44 19.09
N LYS A 166 5.17 -7.28 19.89
CA LYS A 166 4.54 -8.15 20.91
C LYS A 166 3.31 -8.90 20.37
N GLY A 167 3.45 -9.50 19.17
CA GLY A 167 2.42 -10.31 18.53
C GLY A 167 1.24 -9.55 17.96
N LYS A 168 1.26 -8.21 17.95
CA LYS A 168 0.24 -7.35 17.36
C LYS A 168 0.80 -6.57 16.18
N TYR A 169 -0.06 -6.27 15.22
CA TYR A 169 0.25 -5.41 14.07
C TYR A 169 -0.21 -3.99 14.37
N TYR A 170 0.63 -3.03 14.05
CA TYR A 170 0.35 -1.61 14.17
C TYR A 170 0.49 -0.95 12.80
N LEU A 171 -0.44 -0.10 12.46
CA LEU A 171 -0.46 0.65 11.22
C LEU A 171 -0.44 2.14 11.53
N ILE A 172 0.37 2.87 10.78
CA ILE A 172 0.37 4.34 10.74
C ILE A 172 0.04 4.74 9.31
N ALA A 173 -0.83 5.72 9.15
CA ALA A 173 -1.23 6.27 7.85
C ALA A 173 -1.51 7.78 8.00
N SER A 174 -1.79 8.45 6.90
CA SER A 174 -2.30 9.81 6.88
C SER A 174 -3.76 9.86 6.41
N GLY A 175 -4.39 11.01 6.52
CA GLY A 175 -5.60 11.32 5.77
C GLY A 175 -5.27 11.70 4.33
N CYS A 176 -6.30 11.95 3.51
CA CYS A 176 -6.18 12.40 2.13
C CYS A 176 -6.51 13.90 2.05
N THR A 177 -5.50 14.74 2.05
CA THR A 177 -5.62 16.21 1.97
C THR A 177 -4.78 16.81 0.84
N GLY A 178 -4.50 16.01 -0.19
CA GLY A 178 -3.58 16.37 -1.26
C GLY A 178 -2.17 16.57 -0.68
N TRP A 179 -1.51 17.65 -1.02
CA TRP A 179 -0.16 17.98 -0.53
C TRP A 179 -0.15 18.72 0.82
N ALA A 180 -1.33 19.09 1.38
CA ALA A 180 -1.39 19.70 2.69
C ALA A 180 -1.15 18.66 3.79
N PRO A 181 -0.25 18.93 4.77
CA PRO A 181 0.00 18.00 5.85
C PRO A 181 -1.23 17.86 6.76
N ASN A 182 -1.44 16.66 7.29
CA ASN A 182 -2.57 16.34 8.16
C ASN A 182 -2.13 15.45 9.34
N ALA A 183 -3.06 15.22 10.27
CA ALA A 183 -2.81 14.39 11.43
C ALA A 183 -2.57 12.93 11.04
N ALA A 184 -1.54 12.32 11.62
CA ALA A 184 -1.31 10.89 11.48
C ALA A 184 -2.47 10.09 12.07
N ARG A 185 -2.78 8.98 11.45
CA ARG A 185 -3.76 7.99 11.90
C ARG A 185 -3.04 6.72 12.30
N SER A 186 -3.53 6.05 13.31
CA SER A 186 -2.96 4.76 13.71
C SER A 186 -4.02 3.75 14.04
N ALA A 187 -3.65 2.48 13.94
CA ALA A 187 -4.53 1.37 14.24
C ALA A 187 -3.73 0.16 14.72
N VAL A 188 -4.42 -0.77 15.40
CA VAL A 188 -3.86 -2.01 15.90
C VAL A 188 -4.74 -3.20 15.54
N ALA A 189 -4.12 -4.36 15.26
CA ALA A 189 -4.83 -5.62 15.06
C ALA A 189 -4.05 -6.80 15.65
N LYS A 190 -4.75 -7.88 16.00
CA LYS A 190 -4.15 -9.17 16.38
C LYS A 190 -3.74 -9.98 15.13
N ASN A 191 -4.39 -9.74 14.01
CA ASN A 191 -4.14 -10.40 12.74
C ASN A 191 -3.95 -9.33 11.66
N ILE A 192 -3.02 -9.54 10.72
CA ILE A 192 -2.76 -8.57 9.65
C ILE A 192 -3.98 -8.34 8.74
N ALA A 193 -4.82 -9.36 8.58
CA ALA A 193 -6.09 -9.25 7.89
C ALA A 193 -7.18 -8.53 8.70
N GLY A 194 -6.90 -8.12 9.92
CA GLY A 194 -7.84 -7.49 10.84
C GLY A 194 -8.60 -8.49 11.74
N PRO A 195 -9.69 -8.08 12.41
CA PRO A 195 -10.20 -6.71 12.38
C PRO A 195 -9.22 -5.69 12.97
N TRP A 196 -9.17 -4.51 12.36
CA TRP A 196 -8.35 -3.39 12.79
C TRP A 196 -9.15 -2.45 13.71
N MET A 197 -8.53 -2.04 14.82
CA MET A 197 -9.07 -1.03 15.73
C MET A 197 -8.29 0.26 15.56
N GLU A 198 -8.98 1.35 15.19
CA GLU A 198 -8.36 2.66 15.11
C GLU A 198 -7.94 3.15 16.51
N LEU A 199 -6.77 3.78 16.56
CA LEU A 199 -6.22 4.44 17.73
C LEU A 199 -6.23 5.96 17.51
N LYS A 200 -5.73 6.71 18.50
CA LYS A 200 -5.55 8.15 18.39
C LYS A 200 -4.33 8.49 17.52
N ASN A 201 -4.19 9.78 17.18
CA ASN A 201 -2.99 10.29 16.53
C ASN A 201 -1.75 9.92 17.38
N PRO A 202 -0.75 9.20 16.83
CA PRO A 202 0.44 8.81 17.56
C PRO A 202 1.44 9.96 17.80
N CYS A 203 1.28 11.07 17.09
CA CYS A 203 2.13 12.24 17.24
C CYS A 203 1.75 13.05 18.48
N VAL A 204 2.75 13.59 19.17
CA VAL A 204 2.59 14.39 20.39
C VAL A 204 3.32 15.72 20.24
N GLY A 205 2.74 16.79 20.74
CA GLY A 205 3.34 18.14 20.73
C GLY A 205 2.64 19.14 19.77
N PRO A 206 3.16 20.38 19.68
CA PRO A 206 2.45 21.49 19.02
C PRO A 206 2.12 21.27 17.53
N LYS A 207 2.89 20.46 16.82
CA LYS A 207 2.68 20.16 15.39
C LYS A 207 2.11 18.77 15.14
N ALA A 208 1.60 18.09 16.17
CA ALA A 208 1.02 16.75 16.05
C ALA A 208 -0.17 16.69 15.08
N GLY A 209 -0.97 17.75 15.00
CA GLY A 209 -2.11 17.84 14.09
C GLY A 209 -1.78 17.89 12.61
N ILE A 210 -0.52 18.13 12.27
CA ILE A 210 0.01 18.13 10.89
C ILE A 210 1.17 17.14 10.72
N THR A 211 1.33 16.19 11.64
CA THR A 211 2.40 15.18 11.61
C THR A 211 3.79 15.80 11.38
N PHE A 212 4.05 16.95 12.00
CA PHE A 212 5.28 17.76 11.88
C PHE A 212 5.64 18.17 10.44
N GLY A 213 4.68 18.19 9.52
CA GLY A 213 4.86 18.46 8.10
C GLY A 213 5.25 17.22 7.27
N GLY A 214 5.32 16.03 7.90
CA GLY A 214 5.72 14.78 7.25
C GLY A 214 4.53 13.83 7.00
N GLN A 215 4.85 12.70 6.34
CA GLN A 215 3.91 11.62 6.07
C GLN A 215 4.65 10.27 6.26
N SER A 216 3.97 9.26 6.81
CA SER A 216 4.57 7.94 7.01
C SER A 216 4.94 7.28 5.69
N THR A 217 5.99 6.47 5.69
CA THR A 217 6.40 5.72 4.51
C THR A 217 6.88 4.30 4.84
N PHE A 218 7.69 4.15 5.88
CA PHE A 218 8.23 2.89 6.34
C PHE A 218 8.61 2.97 7.81
N ILE A 219 8.51 1.86 8.53
CA ILE A 219 8.92 1.75 9.93
C ILE A 219 10.04 0.72 10.02
N LEU A 220 11.24 1.19 10.36
CA LEU A 220 12.41 0.34 10.53
C LEU A 220 12.59 0.00 12.01
N PRO A 221 12.52 -1.30 12.40
CA PRO A 221 12.92 -1.69 13.73
C PRO A 221 14.43 -1.58 13.88
N VAL A 222 14.89 -0.77 14.83
CA VAL A 222 16.31 -0.64 15.16
C VAL A 222 16.57 -1.38 16.45
N PRO A 223 17.39 -2.46 16.45
CA PRO A 223 17.80 -3.14 17.66
C PRO A 223 18.71 -2.22 18.48
N VAL A 224 18.14 -1.60 19.50
CA VAL A 224 18.91 -0.84 20.51
C VAL A 224 18.49 -1.36 21.88
N SER A 225 19.33 -1.13 22.90
CA SER A 225 19.03 -1.51 24.29
C SER A 225 17.74 -0.88 24.82
N TYR A 226 17.24 0.14 24.16
CA TYR A 226 15.91 0.72 24.34
C TYR A 226 15.23 0.77 22.98
N THR A 227 14.00 0.23 22.86
CA THR A 227 13.25 0.15 21.60
C THR A 227 12.81 1.53 21.14
N HIS A 228 13.56 2.15 20.23
CA HIS A 228 13.14 3.34 19.50
C HIS A 228 12.74 2.93 18.08
N LEU A 229 11.49 3.20 17.74
CA LEU A 229 11.01 3.11 16.37
C LEU A 229 11.23 4.47 15.72
N ARG A 230 12.02 4.53 14.64
CA ARG A 230 12.15 5.74 13.83
C ARG A 230 11.32 5.58 12.56
N ALA A 231 10.42 6.53 12.33
CA ALA A 231 9.81 6.74 11.04
C ALA A 231 10.79 7.56 10.18
N HIS A 232 11.18 7.07 9.02
CA HIS A 232 11.91 7.89 8.06
C HIS A 232 10.92 8.80 7.36
N GLU A 233 11.00 10.08 7.65
CA GLU A 233 10.32 11.12 6.89
C GLU A 233 11.11 11.39 5.62
N THR A 234 10.41 11.36 4.49
CA THR A 234 10.94 11.95 3.25
C THR A 234 10.70 13.44 3.36
N VAL A 235 11.73 14.21 3.65
CA VAL A 235 11.69 15.67 3.48
C VAL A 235 11.74 15.90 1.96
N LEU A 236 10.69 16.52 1.43
CA LEU A 236 10.68 17.09 0.08
C LEU A 236 11.41 18.44 0.10
#